data_9d8026dcb31214e6ea6a397c64519226
#
_entry.id   9d8026dcb31214e6ea6a397c64519226
#
_cell.length_a   1.000
_cell.length_b   1.000
_cell.length_c   1.000
_cell.angle_alpha   90.00
_cell.angle_beta   90.00
_cell.angle_gamma   90.00
#
_symmetry.space_group_name_H-M   'P 1'
#
loop_
_entity.id
_entity.type
_entity.pdbx_description
1 polymer ?
#
loop_
_entity_poly.entity_id
_entity_poly.type
_entity_poly.pdbx_seq_one_letter_code
_entity_poly.pdbx_strand_id
1 'polypeptide(L)'
;MGRAVSRGVVSLFSLFMAVVPAVPAHAAPSATSGAGYRFVKGGWIYVHLEGTPEQVGFQHGALLSSEIADMVSVIKLESAHATKRDWRFYRETARTMLWPHIDAEYQQELTGIAKGVQSKGIKLDVWDIVALNAGIELPQYYVPWLNKREKALNAPHILPEGRCSAFIATGSYTKGGKVVIAHNNWSSYAEGARWTIIFDVAPAKGHHILMDGEPGVITSQDDFGVNDAGLMITETTITQFEGWDPEGKPEFVRSRKALQYAGSINEYVAIIKDGNNGGYANDWLIGDRKTGEIAYLELGLKNTPLWRSKDGYFVSSNFARDPMVMKEDTPEFNPNNLAASENARRVTWESKMADEKGRIDVEMAEQFIADHEDSYSHKVEADERSLCGHVDKVKAGIPEWNWGPYYPGGAVTGKVADSEMAAKMALVAHAGHPCGDDFHAAEFLSAHPEYGYLRPILKDMPAGPWTAFRAGEK
;
A
#
# COMPACT_ATOMS: atom_id res chain seq x y z
N MET A 1 65.18 83.40 -6.85
CA MET A 1 66.38 82.55 -6.91
C MET A 1 66.37 81.69 -5.65
N GLY A 2 66.27 80.38 -5.72
CA GLY A 2 66.30 79.50 -4.60
C GLY A 2 65.60 78.18 -4.91
N ARG A 3 66.33 77.20 -5.39
CA ARG A 3 65.86 75.84 -5.63
C ARG A 3 65.72 75.11 -4.30
N ALA A 4 64.56 74.58 -4.00
CA ALA A 4 64.32 73.61 -2.94
C ALA A 4 64.31 72.17 -3.51
N VAL A 5 65.19 71.35 -2.96
CA VAL A 5 65.32 69.93 -3.31
C VAL A 5 64.33 69.12 -2.42
N SER A 6 63.40 68.43 -3.08
CA SER A 6 62.48 67.54 -2.41
C SER A 6 63.11 66.14 -2.32
N ARG A 7 63.25 65.63 -1.05
CA ARG A 7 63.59 64.22 -0.82
C ARG A 7 62.38 63.36 -0.78
N GLY A 8 62.29 62.44 -1.71
CA GLY A 8 61.21 61.38 -1.77
C GLY A 8 61.49 60.32 -0.70
N VAL A 9 60.48 60.05 0.08
CA VAL A 9 60.44 58.92 1.04
C VAL A 9 59.77 57.73 0.31
N VAL A 10 60.54 56.65 0.10
CA VAL A 10 60.03 55.38 -0.41
C VAL A 10 59.50 54.55 0.75
N SER A 11 58.19 54.42 0.85
CA SER A 11 57.53 53.50 1.81
C SER A 11 57.45 52.10 1.17
N LEU A 12 58.17 51.13 1.76
CA LEU A 12 58.01 49.71 1.48
C LEU A 12 56.69 49.22 2.16
N PHE A 13 55.69 48.88 1.37
CA PHE A 13 54.54 48.13 1.88
C PHE A 13 54.89 46.63 1.84
N SER A 14 55.12 46.04 3.03
CA SER A 14 55.24 44.59 3.19
C SER A 14 53.83 43.96 3.16
N LEU A 15 53.54 43.19 2.13
CA LEU A 15 52.32 42.45 1.96
C LEU A 15 52.40 41.18 2.82
N PHE A 16 51.74 41.18 3.99
CA PHE A 16 51.57 39.99 4.78
C PHE A 16 50.43 39.14 4.15
N MET A 17 50.78 38.09 3.42
CA MET A 17 49.79 37.03 3.06
C MET A 17 49.44 36.25 4.34
N ALA A 18 48.25 36.45 4.87
CA ALA A 18 47.67 35.59 5.88
C ALA A 18 47.29 34.26 5.24
N VAL A 19 48.04 33.21 5.54
CA VAL A 19 47.67 31.84 5.25
C VAL A 19 46.50 31.47 6.15
N VAL A 20 45.27 31.48 5.63
CA VAL A 20 44.08 30.92 6.31
C VAL A 20 44.22 29.39 6.23
N PRO A 21 44.33 28.67 7.38
CA PRO A 21 44.33 27.22 7.35
C PRO A 21 42.98 26.75 6.79
N ALA A 22 43.01 25.93 5.71
CA ALA A 22 41.83 25.25 5.16
C ALA A 22 41.28 24.35 6.28
N VAL A 23 40.09 24.69 6.78
CA VAL A 23 39.30 23.79 7.64
C VAL A 23 38.99 22.58 6.79
N PRO A 24 39.37 21.35 7.21
CA PRO A 24 38.98 20.17 6.47
C PRO A 24 37.44 20.14 6.41
N ALA A 25 36.90 20.11 5.20
CA ALA A 25 35.48 19.85 5.00
C ALA A 25 35.17 18.51 5.69
N HIS A 26 34.37 18.57 6.73
CA HIS A 26 33.82 17.36 7.34
C HIS A 26 33.06 16.66 6.20
N ALA A 27 33.58 15.52 5.74
CA ALA A 27 32.86 14.61 4.90
C ALA A 27 31.56 14.32 5.61
N ALA A 28 30.43 14.61 4.96
CA ALA A 28 29.12 14.18 5.45
C ALA A 28 29.24 12.67 5.79
N PRO A 29 28.73 12.21 6.94
CA PRO A 29 28.79 10.81 7.29
C PRO A 29 28.21 10.03 6.10
N SER A 30 29.00 9.13 5.52
CA SER A 30 28.52 8.20 4.50
C SER A 30 27.28 7.54 5.09
N ALA A 31 26.19 7.51 4.31
CA ALA A 31 24.98 6.77 4.69
C ALA A 31 25.43 5.33 4.97
N THR A 32 25.71 5.04 6.24
CA THR A 32 26.19 3.73 6.65
C THR A 32 25.02 2.80 6.67
N SER A 33 25.14 1.71 5.93
CA SER A 33 24.28 0.51 5.88
C SER A 33 24.08 -0.18 7.25
N GLY A 34 24.10 0.57 8.36
CA GLY A 34 24.50 0.02 9.66
C GLY A 34 23.40 -0.57 10.54
N ALA A 35 22.13 -0.24 10.32
CA ALA A 35 21.08 -0.62 11.26
C ALA A 35 20.00 -1.53 10.65
N GLY A 36 19.69 -1.41 9.35
CA GLY A 36 18.69 -2.24 8.68
C GLY A 36 19.14 -3.70 8.52
N TYR A 37 18.19 -4.62 8.72
CA TYR A 37 18.41 -6.06 8.51
C TYR A 37 17.16 -6.73 7.94
N ARG A 38 17.33 -7.95 7.40
CA ARG A 38 16.23 -8.78 6.89
C ARG A 38 16.44 -10.25 7.25
N PHE A 39 15.35 -10.99 7.36
CA PHE A 39 15.32 -12.43 7.44
C PHE A 39 14.01 -12.99 6.85
N VAL A 40 13.92 -14.31 6.66
CA VAL A 40 12.72 -14.98 6.16
C VAL A 40 12.07 -15.77 7.29
N LYS A 41 10.73 -15.66 7.41
CA LYS A 41 9.94 -16.37 8.41
C LYS A 41 8.53 -16.64 7.88
N GLY A 42 8.08 -17.88 7.87
CA GLY A 42 6.72 -18.26 7.49
C GLY A 42 6.31 -17.85 6.08
N GLY A 43 7.24 -17.80 5.12
CA GLY A 43 6.97 -17.35 3.75
C GLY A 43 7.13 -15.84 3.54
N TRP A 44 7.31 -15.05 4.60
CA TRP A 44 7.49 -13.61 4.56
C TRP A 44 8.96 -13.21 4.69
N ILE A 45 9.31 -12.08 4.08
CA ILE A 45 10.57 -11.39 4.30
C ILE A 45 10.32 -10.28 5.34
N TYR A 46 10.86 -10.45 6.54
CA TYR A 46 10.86 -9.39 7.54
C TYR A 46 12.01 -8.42 7.26
N VAL A 47 11.72 -7.11 7.30
CA VAL A 47 12.71 -6.06 7.04
C VAL A 47 12.61 -4.99 8.12
N HIS A 48 13.68 -4.82 8.89
CA HIS A 48 13.83 -3.71 9.82
C HIS A 48 14.56 -2.54 9.17
N LEU A 49 13.98 -1.35 9.27
CA LEU A 49 14.49 -0.09 8.72
C LEU A 49 14.48 0.99 9.80
N GLU A 50 15.57 1.76 9.96
CA GLU A 50 15.61 2.81 10.96
C GLU A 50 16.40 4.04 10.52
N GLY A 51 16.07 5.21 11.07
CA GLY A 51 16.82 6.44 10.90
C GLY A 51 16.08 7.55 10.16
N THR A 52 16.84 8.44 9.53
CA THR A 52 16.31 9.52 8.70
C THR A 52 15.62 8.97 7.45
N PRO A 53 14.75 9.76 6.78
CA PRO A 53 14.09 9.29 5.56
C PRO A 53 15.05 8.74 4.50
N GLU A 54 16.19 9.43 4.25
CA GLU A 54 17.21 8.95 3.32
C GLU A 54 17.84 7.61 3.78
N GLN A 55 18.07 7.42 5.08
CA GLN A 55 18.64 6.19 5.65
C GLN A 55 17.64 5.02 5.54
N VAL A 56 16.39 5.26 5.92
CA VAL A 56 15.29 4.28 5.78
C VAL A 56 15.17 3.85 4.32
N GLY A 57 15.09 4.81 3.40
CA GLY A 57 15.03 4.51 1.97
C GLY A 57 16.24 3.75 1.45
N PHE A 58 17.46 4.16 1.83
CA PHE A 58 18.68 3.48 1.39
C PHE A 58 18.73 2.02 1.89
N GLN A 59 18.39 1.76 3.14
CA GLN A 59 18.31 0.42 3.71
C GLN A 59 17.27 -0.43 2.97
N HIS A 60 16.07 0.11 2.73
CA HIS A 60 15.00 -0.52 1.96
C HIS A 60 15.51 -0.95 0.59
N GLY A 61 16.04 -0.01 -0.19
CA GLY A 61 16.56 -0.27 -1.53
C GLY A 61 17.72 -1.27 -1.57
N ALA A 62 18.64 -1.21 -0.58
CA ALA A 62 19.80 -2.09 -0.52
C ALA A 62 19.43 -3.53 -0.08
N LEU A 63 18.49 -3.67 0.88
CA LEU A 63 18.07 -4.95 1.43
C LEU A 63 17.12 -5.71 0.50
N LEU A 64 16.31 -5.02 -0.31
CA LEU A 64 15.30 -5.60 -1.20
C LEU A 64 15.58 -5.34 -2.69
N SER A 65 16.81 -5.08 -3.08
CA SER A 65 17.16 -4.61 -4.42
C SER A 65 16.70 -5.54 -5.55
N SER A 66 16.81 -6.85 -5.38
CA SER A 66 16.37 -7.86 -6.35
C SER A 66 14.85 -7.95 -6.42
N GLU A 67 14.20 -7.93 -5.28
CA GLU A 67 12.75 -7.96 -5.15
C GLU A 67 12.11 -6.70 -5.78
N ILE A 68 12.73 -5.52 -5.57
CA ILE A 68 12.29 -4.24 -6.17
C ILE A 68 12.42 -4.31 -7.70
N ALA A 69 13.52 -4.82 -8.23
CA ALA A 69 13.71 -4.95 -9.69
C ALA A 69 12.69 -5.91 -10.31
N ASP A 70 12.38 -7.00 -9.63
CA ASP A 70 11.36 -7.97 -10.03
C ASP A 70 9.97 -7.33 -10.02
N MET A 71 9.62 -6.62 -8.94
CA MET A 71 8.34 -5.92 -8.82
C MET A 71 8.13 -4.84 -9.88
N VAL A 72 9.16 -4.03 -10.15
CA VAL A 72 9.12 -3.06 -11.27
C VAL A 72 8.82 -3.75 -12.60
N SER A 73 9.34 -4.96 -12.81
CA SER A 73 9.10 -5.72 -14.05
C SER A 73 7.63 -6.18 -14.14
N VAL A 74 7.01 -6.54 -13.03
CA VAL A 74 5.58 -6.89 -12.95
C VAL A 74 4.72 -5.69 -13.28
N ILE A 75 4.85 -4.60 -12.52
CA ILE A 75 4.03 -3.40 -12.71
C ILE A 75 4.18 -2.82 -14.12
N LYS A 76 5.38 -2.87 -14.71
CA LYS A 76 5.61 -2.46 -16.10
C LYS A 76 4.80 -3.28 -17.10
N LEU A 77 4.78 -4.60 -16.93
CA LEU A 77 4.08 -5.49 -17.86
C LEU A 77 2.57 -5.37 -17.71
N GLU A 78 2.05 -5.43 -16.48
CA GLU A 78 0.62 -5.35 -16.19
C GLU A 78 0.05 -3.97 -16.58
N SER A 79 0.71 -2.88 -16.20
CA SER A 79 0.28 -1.53 -16.59
C SER A 79 0.29 -1.33 -18.10
N ALA A 80 1.32 -1.81 -18.81
CA ALA A 80 1.38 -1.73 -20.27
C ALA A 80 0.30 -2.60 -20.94
N HIS A 81 0.00 -3.77 -20.37
CA HIS A 81 -1.05 -4.63 -20.88
C HIS A 81 -2.44 -4.01 -20.71
N ALA A 82 -2.75 -3.50 -19.52
CA ALA A 82 -4.03 -2.92 -19.18
C ALA A 82 -4.30 -1.59 -19.92
N THR A 83 -3.34 -0.67 -19.91
CA THR A 83 -3.55 0.72 -20.35
C THR A 83 -3.06 1.01 -21.76
N LYS A 84 -2.24 0.12 -22.36
CA LYS A 84 -1.50 0.32 -23.61
C LYS A 84 -0.51 1.50 -23.56
N ARG A 85 -0.11 1.91 -22.35
CA ARG A 85 0.91 2.93 -22.09
C ARG A 85 2.22 2.26 -21.70
N ASP A 86 3.37 2.75 -22.21
CA ASP A 86 4.68 2.22 -21.84
C ASP A 86 5.18 2.78 -20.48
N TRP A 87 6.25 2.18 -19.94
CA TRP A 87 6.81 2.60 -18.65
C TRP A 87 7.37 4.02 -18.67
N ARG A 88 7.77 4.55 -19.82
CA ARG A 88 8.22 5.92 -19.97
C ARG A 88 7.11 6.91 -19.64
N PHE A 89 5.88 6.61 -20.05
CA PHE A 89 4.71 7.42 -19.70
C PHE A 89 4.55 7.52 -18.16
N TYR A 90 4.61 6.41 -17.46
CA TYR A 90 4.46 6.39 -15.99
C TYR A 90 5.60 7.14 -15.29
N ARG A 91 6.83 6.96 -15.68
CA ARG A 91 7.99 7.68 -15.15
C ARG A 91 7.88 9.19 -15.38
N GLU A 92 7.47 9.63 -16.55
CA GLU A 92 7.29 11.04 -16.85
C GLU A 92 6.13 11.65 -16.05
N THR A 93 5.02 10.94 -15.91
CA THR A 93 3.88 11.34 -15.07
C THR A 93 4.29 11.42 -13.59
N ALA A 94 5.02 10.45 -13.10
CA ALA A 94 5.59 10.45 -11.75
C ALA A 94 6.45 11.69 -11.50
N ARG A 95 7.31 12.04 -12.47
CA ARG A 95 8.22 13.19 -12.40
C ARG A 95 7.51 14.54 -12.46
N THR A 96 6.54 14.69 -13.35
CA THR A 96 5.95 16.00 -13.68
C THR A 96 4.68 16.30 -12.90
N MET A 97 3.90 15.28 -12.56
CA MET A 97 2.61 15.44 -11.88
C MET A 97 2.67 15.06 -10.40
N LEU A 98 3.26 13.88 -10.05
CA LEU A 98 3.22 13.44 -8.65
C LEU A 98 4.31 14.07 -7.79
N TRP A 99 5.55 14.12 -8.28
CA TRP A 99 6.70 14.57 -7.51
C TRP A 99 6.55 15.93 -6.84
N PRO A 100 5.96 16.97 -7.48
CA PRO A 100 5.75 18.28 -6.85
C PRO A 100 4.83 18.23 -5.61
N HIS A 101 3.99 17.21 -5.49
CA HIS A 101 3.01 17.05 -4.41
C HIS A 101 3.44 16.05 -3.34
N ILE A 102 4.65 15.48 -3.46
CA ILE A 102 5.24 14.58 -2.45
C ILE A 102 5.98 15.42 -1.39
N ASP A 103 5.67 15.22 -0.12
CA ASP A 103 6.36 15.91 0.98
C ASP A 103 7.87 15.59 0.95
N ALA A 104 8.70 16.59 1.28
CA ALA A 104 10.17 16.52 1.13
C ALA A 104 10.81 15.31 1.85
N GLU A 105 10.28 14.87 2.97
CA GLU A 105 10.77 13.69 3.69
C GLU A 105 10.59 12.41 2.87
N TYR A 106 9.45 12.24 2.19
CA TYR A 106 9.20 11.07 1.35
C TYR A 106 9.93 11.16 0.01
N GLN A 107 10.18 12.37 -0.51
CA GLN A 107 11.12 12.53 -1.63
C GLN A 107 12.53 12.03 -1.26
N GLN A 108 12.98 12.29 -0.03
CA GLN A 108 14.27 11.79 0.48
C GLN A 108 14.27 10.26 0.64
N GLU A 109 13.18 9.68 1.16
CA GLU A 109 13.03 8.24 1.32
C GLU A 109 13.04 7.53 -0.04
N LEU A 110 12.21 7.98 -0.99
CA LEU A 110 12.14 7.42 -2.35
C LEU A 110 13.48 7.55 -3.11
N THR A 111 14.18 8.68 -2.94
CA THR A 111 15.53 8.87 -3.48
C THR A 111 16.53 7.92 -2.81
N GLY A 112 16.38 7.69 -1.49
CA GLY A 112 17.15 6.72 -0.73
C GLY A 112 16.98 5.31 -1.27
N ILE A 113 15.73 4.88 -1.55
CA ILE A 113 15.44 3.56 -2.14
C ILE A 113 16.18 3.39 -3.46
N ALA A 114 16.10 4.38 -4.37
CA ALA A 114 16.80 4.34 -5.65
C ALA A 114 18.32 4.20 -5.47
N LYS A 115 18.92 4.98 -4.56
CA LYS A 115 20.36 4.89 -4.23
C LYS A 115 20.73 3.52 -3.65
N GLY A 116 19.89 2.96 -2.78
CA GLY A 116 20.07 1.63 -2.20
C GLY A 116 20.08 0.54 -3.27
N VAL A 117 19.11 0.56 -4.18
CA VAL A 117 19.04 -0.36 -5.33
C VAL A 117 20.27 -0.22 -6.24
N GLN A 118 20.67 1.03 -6.56
CA GLN A 118 21.85 1.31 -7.38
C GLN A 118 23.15 0.83 -6.73
N SER A 119 23.24 0.86 -5.40
CA SER A 119 24.43 0.35 -4.66
C SER A 119 24.67 -1.14 -4.89
N LYS A 120 23.66 -1.88 -5.35
CA LYS A 120 23.72 -3.29 -5.71
C LYS A 120 23.89 -3.53 -7.22
N GLY A 121 24.15 -2.47 -7.99
CA GLY A 121 24.41 -2.54 -9.44
C GLY A 121 23.15 -2.60 -10.31
N ILE A 122 21.97 -2.45 -9.76
CA ILE A 122 20.69 -2.45 -10.49
C ILE A 122 20.39 -1.02 -10.98
N LYS A 123 20.03 -0.89 -12.26
CA LYS A 123 19.83 0.41 -12.92
C LYS A 123 18.35 0.85 -12.83
N LEU A 124 17.90 1.16 -11.64
CA LEU A 124 16.64 1.85 -11.40
C LEU A 124 16.96 3.23 -10.81
N ASP A 125 16.20 4.25 -11.18
CA ASP A 125 16.34 5.60 -10.63
C ASP A 125 15.09 5.99 -9.81
N VAL A 126 15.08 7.20 -9.26
CA VAL A 126 13.98 7.68 -8.42
C VAL A 126 12.64 7.68 -9.17
N TRP A 127 12.65 7.90 -10.49
CA TRP A 127 11.41 7.92 -11.27
C TRP A 127 10.81 6.53 -11.47
N ASP A 128 11.65 5.48 -11.49
CA ASP A 128 11.17 4.10 -11.43
C ASP A 128 10.51 3.80 -10.08
N ILE A 129 11.11 4.29 -8.99
CA ILE A 129 10.59 4.07 -7.63
C ILE A 129 9.27 4.84 -7.40
N VAL A 130 9.19 6.10 -7.83
CA VAL A 130 7.93 6.88 -7.72
C VAL A 130 6.82 6.27 -8.57
N ALA A 131 7.13 5.84 -9.79
CA ALA A 131 6.16 5.18 -10.67
C ALA A 131 5.70 3.82 -10.09
N LEU A 132 6.59 3.08 -9.41
CA LEU A 132 6.27 1.87 -8.69
C LEU A 132 5.29 2.14 -7.52
N ASN A 133 5.58 3.15 -6.69
CA ASN A 133 4.70 3.55 -5.58
C ASN A 133 3.32 4.01 -6.05
N ALA A 134 3.22 4.54 -7.26
CA ALA A 134 1.96 4.93 -7.88
C ALA A 134 1.39 3.84 -8.84
N GLY A 135 1.80 2.59 -8.65
CA GLY A 135 1.46 1.44 -9.51
C GLY A 135 -0.02 1.13 -9.60
N ILE A 136 -0.79 1.49 -8.58
CA ILE A 136 -2.26 1.42 -8.58
C ILE A 136 -2.86 2.74 -9.09
N GLU A 137 -2.44 3.87 -8.53
CA GLU A 137 -3.04 5.17 -8.79
C GLU A 137 -2.98 5.58 -10.28
N LEU A 138 -1.82 5.42 -10.93
CA LEU A 138 -1.65 5.89 -12.29
C LEU A 138 -2.42 5.04 -13.32
N PRO A 139 -2.32 3.70 -13.33
CA PRO A 139 -3.03 2.90 -14.34
C PRO A 139 -4.55 2.86 -14.12
N GLN A 140 -5.03 2.82 -12.87
CA GLN A 140 -6.43 2.58 -12.57
C GLN A 140 -7.27 3.85 -12.35
N TYR A 141 -6.64 5.00 -12.03
CA TYR A 141 -7.34 6.26 -11.73
C TYR A 141 -6.94 7.39 -12.70
N TYR A 142 -5.65 7.67 -12.81
CA TYR A 142 -5.18 8.76 -13.68
C TYR A 142 -5.42 8.46 -15.17
N VAL A 143 -5.05 7.27 -15.66
CA VAL A 143 -5.18 6.93 -17.09
C VAL A 143 -6.66 6.94 -17.54
N PRO A 144 -7.63 6.34 -16.84
CA PRO A 144 -9.05 6.46 -17.19
C PRO A 144 -9.54 7.91 -17.21
N TRP A 145 -9.16 8.70 -16.21
CA TRP A 145 -9.50 10.13 -16.16
C TRP A 145 -8.91 10.90 -17.36
N LEU A 146 -7.62 10.65 -17.69
CA LEU A 146 -6.97 11.26 -18.84
C LEU A 146 -7.65 10.86 -20.15
N ASN A 147 -7.94 9.59 -20.35
CA ASN A 147 -8.61 9.06 -21.53
C ASN A 147 -10.00 9.69 -21.73
N LYS A 148 -10.77 9.86 -20.65
CA LYS A 148 -12.07 10.54 -20.65
C LYS A 148 -11.92 12.03 -21.05
N ARG A 149 -10.93 12.71 -20.51
CA ARG A 149 -10.64 14.12 -20.78
C ARG A 149 -10.17 14.36 -22.23
N GLU A 150 -9.33 13.47 -22.74
CA GLU A 150 -8.80 13.53 -24.13
C GLU A 150 -9.79 13.01 -25.15
N LYS A 151 -10.95 12.49 -24.75
CA LYS A 151 -11.96 11.85 -25.62
C LYS A 151 -11.33 10.76 -26.48
N ALA A 152 -10.47 9.95 -25.91
CA ALA A 152 -9.71 8.89 -26.57
C ALA A 152 -10.64 7.73 -26.96
N LEU A 153 -11.24 7.79 -28.15
CA LEU A 153 -12.32 6.89 -28.63
C LEU A 153 -11.94 5.39 -28.66
N ASN A 154 -10.65 5.06 -28.72
CA ASN A 154 -10.16 3.68 -28.77
C ASN A 154 -9.35 3.30 -27.53
N ALA A 155 -9.43 4.08 -26.45
CA ALA A 155 -8.75 3.73 -25.21
C ALA A 155 -9.45 2.54 -24.53
N PRO A 156 -8.70 1.67 -23.86
CA PRO A 156 -9.29 0.65 -23.02
C PRO A 156 -10.24 1.28 -21.98
N HIS A 157 -11.38 0.66 -21.76
CA HIS A 157 -12.22 0.97 -20.62
C HIS A 157 -11.59 0.32 -19.40
N ILE A 158 -11.09 1.11 -18.48
CA ILE A 158 -10.42 0.67 -17.25
C ILE A 158 -11.28 1.13 -16.09
N LEU A 159 -11.67 0.18 -15.26
CA LEU A 159 -12.35 0.44 -13.99
C LEU A 159 -11.36 0.18 -12.85
N PRO A 160 -11.37 0.98 -11.78
CA PRO A 160 -10.65 0.63 -10.58
C PRO A 160 -11.08 -0.74 -10.08
N GLU A 161 -10.10 -1.62 -9.91
CA GLU A 161 -10.32 -2.98 -9.44
C GLU A 161 -10.75 -2.92 -7.98
N GLY A 162 -11.77 -3.70 -7.63
CA GLY A 162 -12.02 -3.99 -6.23
C GLY A 162 -10.94 -4.94 -5.73
N ARG A 163 -10.30 -4.57 -4.62
CA ARG A 163 -9.28 -5.40 -3.99
C ARG A 163 -9.69 -5.60 -2.55
N CYS A 164 -9.54 -6.78 -2.00
CA CYS A 164 -9.61 -7.00 -0.56
C CYS A 164 -10.99 -7.28 0.03
N SER A 165 -10.93 -7.87 1.23
CA SER A 165 -12.03 -8.00 2.18
C SER A 165 -11.50 -7.74 3.59
N ALA A 166 -12.22 -6.95 4.38
CA ALA A 166 -11.77 -6.57 5.70
C ALA A 166 -12.92 -6.41 6.69
N PHE A 167 -12.60 -6.55 7.97
CA PHE A 167 -13.49 -6.11 9.04
C PHE A 167 -12.70 -5.50 10.20
N ILE A 168 -13.40 -4.69 10.99
CA ILE A 168 -12.98 -4.25 12.31
C ILE A 168 -14.16 -4.34 13.27
N ALA A 169 -13.93 -4.87 14.47
CA ALA A 169 -14.96 -5.06 15.49
C ALA A 169 -14.45 -4.70 16.88
N THR A 170 -15.36 -4.32 17.78
CA THR A 170 -15.06 -3.94 19.17
C THR A 170 -16.25 -4.14 20.10
N GLY A 171 -16.03 -4.02 21.40
CA GLY A 171 -17.08 -4.04 22.41
C GLY A 171 -17.80 -5.38 22.50
N SER A 172 -19.13 -5.38 22.44
CA SER A 172 -19.96 -6.58 22.59
C SER A 172 -19.81 -7.60 21.45
N TYR A 173 -19.12 -7.27 20.36
CA TYR A 173 -18.89 -8.18 19.25
C TYR A 173 -17.67 -9.07 19.43
N THR A 174 -16.69 -8.62 20.20
CA THR A 174 -15.41 -9.29 20.35
C THR A 174 -15.23 -9.93 21.72
N LYS A 175 -14.43 -10.96 21.78
CA LYS A 175 -14.06 -11.63 23.02
C LYS A 175 -13.26 -10.70 23.93
N GLY A 176 -13.85 -10.32 25.04
CA GLY A 176 -13.26 -9.40 26.01
C GLY A 176 -13.30 -7.92 25.60
N GLY A 177 -14.09 -7.54 24.60
CA GLY A 177 -14.31 -6.15 24.19
C GLY A 177 -13.13 -5.48 23.49
N LYS A 178 -12.14 -6.26 23.02
CA LYS A 178 -10.94 -5.75 22.32
C LYS A 178 -11.29 -5.26 20.92
N VAL A 179 -10.51 -4.33 20.38
CA VAL A 179 -10.54 -4.12 18.93
C VAL A 179 -9.86 -5.31 18.25
N VAL A 180 -10.56 -5.90 17.28
CA VAL A 180 -10.03 -6.94 16.36
C VAL A 180 -10.17 -6.44 14.94
N ILE A 181 -9.09 -6.54 14.16
CA ILE A 181 -9.04 -6.12 12.76
C ILE A 181 -8.46 -7.26 11.91
N ALA A 182 -9.05 -7.50 10.74
CA ALA A 182 -8.54 -8.49 9.80
C ALA A 182 -8.69 -8.00 8.37
N HIS A 183 -7.78 -8.47 7.52
CA HIS A 183 -7.71 -8.11 6.12
C HIS A 183 -7.29 -9.29 5.26
N ASN A 184 -7.96 -9.46 4.15
CA ASN A 184 -7.61 -10.38 3.09
C ASN A 184 -7.26 -9.57 1.84
N ASN A 185 -5.98 -9.51 1.50
CA ASN A 185 -5.53 -8.82 0.30
C ASN A 185 -5.91 -9.60 -0.95
N TRP A 186 -6.58 -8.95 -1.88
CA TRP A 186 -6.85 -9.49 -3.21
C TRP A 186 -6.02 -8.73 -4.25
N SER A 187 -5.32 -9.48 -5.10
CA SER A 187 -4.52 -8.91 -6.18
C SER A 187 -4.40 -9.90 -7.34
N SER A 188 -3.78 -9.47 -8.46
CA SER A 188 -3.25 -10.42 -9.42
C SER A 188 -2.24 -11.33 -8.75
N TYR A 189 -2.18 -12.63 -9.13
CA TYR A 189 -1.18 -13.52 -8.55
C TYR A 189 0.25 -13.17 -8.95
N ALA A 190 0.42 -12.45 -10.07
CA ALA A 190 1.72 -11.94 -10.47
C ALA A 190 2.26 -10.88 -9.48
N GLU A 191 1.42 -9.96 -9.04
CA GLU A 191 1.72 -8.95 -8.02
C GLU A 191 1.76 -9.62 -6.63
N GLY A 192 0.70 -10.37 -6.28
CA GLY A 192 0.49 -10.95 -4.95
C GLY A 192 1.57 -11.93 -4.49
N ALA A 193 2.17 -12.71 -5.40
CA ALA A 193 3.32 -13.58 -5.07
C ALA A 193 4.57 -12.79 -4.60
N ARG A 194 4.55 -11.46 -4.67
CA ARG A 194 5.61 -10.53 -4.23
C ARG A 194 5.20 -9.68 -3.04
N TRP A 195 3.94 -9.71 -2.68
CA TRP A 195 3.37 -8.96 -1.56
C TRP A 195 3.53 -9.71 -0.23
N THR A 196 4.77 -10.05 0.07
CA THR A 196 5.14 -10.88 1.22
C THR A 196 6.28 -10.26 2.03
N ILE A 197 6.21 -8.93 2.23
CA ILE A 197 7.16 -8.21 3.06
C ILE A 197 6.46 -7.78 4.35
N ILE A 198 7.13 -7.96 5.49
CA ILE A 198 6.76 -7.31 6.75
C ILE A 198 7.78 -6.20 7.01
N PHE A 199 7.33 -4.97 6.96
CA PHE A 199 8.13 -3.80 7.27
C PHE A 199 8.01 -3.41 8.73
N ASP A 200 9.13 -3.37 9.41
CA ASP A 200 9.34 -2.81 10.75
C ASP A 200 10.13 -1.50 10.59
N VAL A 201 9.44 -0.36 10.62
CA VAL A 201 10.04 0.94 10.31
C VAL A 201 10.10 1.80 11.56
N ALA A 202 11.31 2.12 12.02
CA ALA A 202 11.60 3.02 13.13
C ALA A 202 12.15 4.37 12.61
N PRO A 203 11.28 5.28 12.11
CA PRO A 203 11.72 6.54 11.53
C PRO A 203 12.26 7.47 12.61
N ALA A 204 13.20 8.36 12.25
CA ALA A 204 13.76 9.36 13.17
C ALA A 204 12.70 10.36 13.69
N LYS A 205 11.55 10.45 13.01
CA LYS A 205 10.41 11.30 13.41
C LYS A 205 9.10 10.54 13.17
N GLY A 206 8.14 10.79 14.06
CA GLY A 206 6.84 10.10 14.02
C GLY A 206 6.87 8.78 14.78
N HIS A 207 5.86 7.97 14.54
CA HIS A 207 5.63 6.70 15.21
C HIS A 207 6.42 5.57 14.56
N HIS A 208 6.82 4.60 15.36
CA HIS A 208 7.27 3.30 14.90
C HIS A 208 6.11 2.57 14.24
N ILE A 209 6.35 1.95 13.08
CA ILE A 209 5.34 1.30 12.23
C ILE A 209 5.70 -0.18 12.06
N LEU A 210 4.70 -1.06 12.17
CA LEU A 210 4.77 -2.43 11.69
C LEU A 210 3.64 -2.64 10.69
N MET A 211 3.96 -2.96 9.44
CA MET A 211 3.01 -3.15 8.35
C MET A 211 3.48 -4.25 7.38
N ASP A 212 2.58 -4.82 6.61
CA ASP A 212 2.98 -5.59 5.45
C ASP A 212 3.24 -4.67 4.25
N GLY A 213 3.62 -5.22 3.11
CA GLY A 213 3.76 -4.42 1.88
C GLY A 213 4.56 -5.09 0.78
N GLU A 214 4.85 -4.28 -0.23
CA GLU A 214 5.54 -4.65 -1.45
C GLU A 214 6.97 -4.12 -1.50
N PRO A 215 7.88 -4.81 -2.23
CA PRO A 215 9.25 -4.33 -2.38
C PRO A 215 9.32 -2.98 -3.10
N GLY A 216 9.96 -1.98 -2.48
CA GLY A 216 10.18 -0.66 -3.07
C GLY A 216 9.06 0.34 -2.87
N VAL A 217 7.98 -0.04 -2.19
CA VAL A 217 6.85 0.81 -1.86
C VAL A 217 6.96 1.28 -0.42
N ILE A 218 6.66 2.56 -0.14
CA ILE A 218 6.84 3.16 1.19
C ILE A 218 5.62 2.99 2.10
N THR A 219 4.50 2.53 1.56
CA THR A 219 3.27 2.17 2.28
C THR A 219 2.99 0.67 2.13
N SER A 220 1.99 0.18 2.80
CA SER A 220 1.54 -1.21 2.66
C SER A 220 0.87 -1.48 1.30
N GLN A 221 0.22 -0.52 0.71
CA GLN A 221 -0.69 -0.55 -0.46
C GLN A 221 -2.01 -1.30 -0.27
N ASP A 222 -2.11 -2.24 0.61
CA ASP A 222 -3.39 -2.78 1.14
C ASP A 222 -3.64 -2.28 2.56
N ASP A 223 -2.73 -1.43 2.98
CA ASP A 223 -2.72 -0.58 4.16
C ASP A 223 -3.10 -1.31 5.46
N PHE A 224 -2.55 -2.52 5.66
CA PHE A 224 -2.60 -3.20 6.94
C PHE A 224 -1.40 -2.85 7.80
N GLY A 225 -1.64 -2.22 8.95
CA GLY A 225 -0.55 -1.86 9.83
C GLY A 225 -0.96 -1.42 11.22
N VAL A 226 0.03 -1.36 12.10
CA VAL A 226 -0.08 -0.83 13.45
C VAL A 226 1.03 0.17 13.71
N ASN A 227 0.77 1.18 14.55
CA ASN A 227 1.82 2.09 15.03
C ASN A 227 1.94 2.09 16.56
N ASP A 228 3.04 2.60 17.09
CA ASP A 228 3.31 2.62 18.53
C ASP A 228 2.40 3.59 19.31
N ALA A 229 1.71 4.51 18.63
CA ALA A 229 0.60 5.26 19.21
C ALA A 229 -0.61 4.37 19.52
N GLY A 230 -0.70 3.18 18.92
CA GLY A 230 -1.77 2.21 19.16
C GLY A 230 -2.91 2.29 18.16
N LEU A 231 -2.71 2.93 17.02
CA LEU A 231 -3.61 2.81 15.90
C LEU A 231 -3.39 1.48 15.17
N MET A 232 -4.48 0.91 14.69
CA MET A 232 -4.57 -0.28 13.86
C MET A 232 -5.36 0.13 12.63
N ILE A 233 -4.83 -0.10 11.45
CA ILE A 233 -5.47 0.34 10.21
C ILE A 233 -5.55 -0.78 9.20
N THR A 234 -6.55 -0.74 8.35
CA THR A 234 -6.61 -1.42 7.07
C THR A 234 -7.56 -0.69 6.13
N GLU A 235 -7.56 -1.09 4.86
CA GLU A 235 -8.47 -0.54 3.87
C GLU A 235 -9.07 -1.63 2.97
N THR A 236 -10.04 -1.26 2.16
CA THR A 236 -10.44 -1.96 0.94
C THR A 236 -10.76 -0.93 -0.15
N THR A 237 -10.35 -1.19 -1.37
CA THR A 237 -10.62 -0.30 -2.51
C THR A 237 -12.13 -0.11 -2.72
N ILE A 238 -12.56 1.12 -2.99
CA ILE A 238 -13.94 1.40 -3.45
C ILE A 238 -14.00 1.10 -4.95
N THR A 239 -14.77 0.08 -5.33
CA THR A 239 -14.90 -0.35 -6.73
C THR A 239 -15.62 0.67 -7.60
N GLN A 240 -15.38 0.64 -8.91
CA GLN A 240 -16.06 1.45 -9.93
C GLN A 240 -16.00 2.96 -9.66
N PHE A 241 -14.93 3.38 -8.98
CA PHE A 241 -14.71 4.78 -8.62
C PHE A 241 -14.32 5.61 -9.86
N GLU A 242 -14.85 6.83 -9.94
CA GLU A 242 -14.52 7.81 -10.97
C GLU A 242 -14.06 9.13 -10.35
N GLY A 243 -12.81 9.49 -10.55
CA GLY A 243 -12.29 10.77 -10.11
C GLY A 243 -10.77 10.83 -10.12
N TRP A 244 -10.24 12.03 -10.29
CA TRP A 244 -8.81 12.33 -10.17
C TRP A 244 -8.59 13.82 -10.06
N ASP A 245 -7.77 14.23 -9.10
CA ASP A 245 -7.28 15.60 -8.97
C ASP A 245 -5.76 15.63 -9.21
N PRO A 246 -5.29 16.18 -10.34
CA PRO A 246 -3.86 16.22 -10.67
C PRO A 246 -3.03 17.11 -9.74
N GLU A 247 -3.67 18.00 -8.96
CA GLU A 247 -3.03 18.89 -7.98
C GLU A 247 -3.02 18.30 -6.56
N GLY A 248 -3.63 17.14 -6.37
CA GLY A 248 -3.66 16.47 -5.07
C GLY A 248 -2.38 15.69 -4.76
N LYS A 249 -2.24 15.29 -3.49
CA LYS A 249 -1.13 14.46 -3.01
C LYS A 249 -1.40 12.99 -3.35
N PRO A 250 -0.38 12.25 -3.82
CA PRO A 250 -0.52 10.81 -4.04
C PRO A 250 -0.98 10.07 -2.78
N GLU A 251 -1.78 9.02 -2.98
CA GLU A 251 -2.30 8.23 -1.87
C GLU A 251 -1.18 7.61 -1.05
N PHE A 252 -0.17 6.99 -1.68
CA PHE A 252 0.94 6.35 -0.98
C PHE A 252 1.71 7.31 -0.04
N VAL A 253 1.70 8.64 -0.30
CA VAL A 253 2.25 9.66 0.60
C VAL A 253 1.32 9.92 1.76
N ARG A 254 0.00 10.05 1.50
CA ARG A 254 -1.01 10.36 2.51
C ARG A 254 -1.18 9.20 3.49
N SER A 255 -1.24 7.96 2.99
CA SER A 255 -1.31 6.73 3.77
C SER A 255 -0.07 6.56 4.65
N ARG A 256 1.13 6.65 4.06
CA ARG A 256 2.39 6.58 4.83
C ARG A 256 2.43 7.63 5.93
N LYS A 257 2.06 8.88 5.62
CA LYS A 257 2.07 9.98 6.57
C LYS A 257 1.04 9.79 7.68
N ALA A 258 -0.15 9.30 7.36
CA ALA A 258 -1.18 9.05 8.35
C ALA A 258 -0.74 7.98 9.36
N LEU A 259 -0.19 6.86 8.91
CA LEU A 259 0.29 5.80 9.80
C LEU A 259 1.52 6.26 10.62
N GLN A 260 2.41 7.07 10.03
CA GLN A 260 3.62 7.56 10.70
C GLN A 260 3.37 8.65 11.73
N TYR A 261 2.36 9.52 11.55
CA TYR A 261 2.21 10.70 12.39
C TYR A 261 0.93 10.75 13.21
N ALA A 262 -0.08 9.94 12.90
CA ALA A 262 -1.32 9.97 13.64
C ALA A 262 -1.22 9.20 14.96
N GLY A 263 -1.59 9.86 16.07
CA GLY A 263 -1.76 9.26 17.39
C GLY A 263 -3.22 9.03 17.80
N SER A 264 -4.17 9.37 16.91
CA SER A 264 -5.60 9.23 17.12
C SER A 264 -6.35 9.07 15.79
N ILE A 265 -7.58 8.53 15.84
CA ILE A 265 -8.47 8.43 14.67
C ILE A 265 -8.67 9.82 14.01
N ASN A 266 -8.82 10.88 14.79
CA ASN A 266 -9.02 12.23 14.25
C ASN A 266 -7.82 12.70 13.44
N GLU A 267 -6.61 12.49 13.93
CA GLU A 267 -5.37 12.86 13.23
C GLU A 267 -5.19 12.02 11.97
N TYR A 268 -5.45 10.71 12.04
CA TYR A 268 -5.40 9.83 10.88
C TYR A 268 -6.33 10.33 9.76
N VAL A 269 -7.61 10.56 10.09
CA VAL A 269 -8.62 11.07 9.15
C VAL A 269 -8.24 12.43 8.58
N ALA A 270 -7.69 13.33 9.40
CA ALA A 270 -7.26 14.63 8.92
C ALA A 270 -6.10 14.54 7.92
N ILE A 271 -5.11 13.69 8.20
CA ILE A 271 -3.93 13.52 7.36
C ILE A 271 -4.29 12.83 6.03
N ILE A 272 -5.06 11.73 6.09
CA ILE A 272 -5.38 10.95 4.87
C ILE A 272 -6.27 11.75 3.91
N LYS A 273 -7.06 12.70 4.40
CA LYS A 273 -7.91 13.60 3.61
C LYS A 273 -7.17 14.81 3.06
N ASP A 274 -6.02 15.20 3.65
CA ASP A 274 -5.30 16.41 3.26
C ASP A 274 -4.69 16.27 1.86
N GLY A 275 -5.21 17.05 0.92
CA GLY A 275 -4.78 17.03 -0.48
C GLY A 275 -5.19 15.75 -1.22
N ASN A 276 -6.27 15.10 -0.84
CA ASN A 276 -6.76 13.87 -1.50
C ASN A 276 -6.90 14.07 -3.02
N ASN A 277 -6.15 13.26 -3.79
CA ASN A 277 -6.16 13.29 -5.26
C ASN A 277 -7.22 12.37 -5.89
N GLY A 278 -7.97 11.60 -5.08
CA GLY A 278 -8.94 10.60 -5.55
C GLY A 278 -8.31 9.31 -6.04
N GLY A 279 -7.03 9.26 -6.23
CA GLY A 279 -6.29 8.03 -6.49
C GLY A 279 -5.98 7.35 -5.21
N TYR A 280 -6.14 6.24 -5.23
CA TYR A 280 -6.61 4.97 -4.72
C TYR A 280 -7.72 5.22 -3.70
N ALA A 281 -8.98 5.31 -4.18
CA ALA A 281 -10.14 5.57 -3.33
C ALA A 281 -10.47 4.34 -2.48
N ASN A 282 -10.50 4.51 -1.15
CA ASN A 282 -10.55 3.41 -0.19
C ASN A 282 -11.57 3.62 0.92
N ASP A 283 -12.07 2.49 1.42
CA ASP A 283 -12.77 2.37 2.69
C ASP A 283 -11.77 2.06 3.80
N TRP A 284 -11.46 3.05 4.60
CA TRP A 284 -10.51 2.92 5.71
C TRP A 284 -11.18 2.43 6.99
N LEU A 285 -10.70 1.32 7.53
CA LEU A 285 -11.07 0.79 8.83
C LEU A 285 -9.96 1.12 9.84
N ILE A 286 -10.28 1.91 10.85
CA ILE A 286 -9.30 2.46 11.78
C ILE A 286 -9.72 2.09 13.21
N GLY A 287 -8.82 1.47 13.97
CA GLY A 287 -9.01 1.14 15.38
C GLY A 287 -8.04 1.90 16.27
N ASP A 288 -8.51 2.39 17.38
CA ASP A 288 -7.68 2.94 18.45
C ASP A 288 -7.74 2.02 19.68
N ARG A 289 -6.68 1.27 19.94
CA ARG A 289 -6.59 0.35 21.06
C ARG A 289 -6.72 1.03 22.43
N LYS A 290 -6.38 2.34 22.55
CA LYS A 290 -6.40 3.06 23.81
C LYS A 290 -7.81 3.43 24.24
N THR A 291 -8.67 3.73 23.29
CA THR A 291 -10.06 4.15 23.53
C THR A 291 -11.07 3.03 23.28
N GLY A 292 -10.66 1.95 22.61
CA GLY A 292 -11.56 0.89 22.13
C GLY A 292 -12.47 1.36 21.00
N GLU A 293 -12.23 2.53 20.42
CA GLU A 293 -13.03 3.09 19.36
C GLU A 293 -12.57 2.58 18.00
N ILE A 294 -13.56 2.33 17.12
CA ILE A 294 -13.34 1.98 15.72
C ILE A 294 -14.00 3.03 14.82
N ALA A 295 -13.45 3.21 13.63
CA ALA A 295 -13.99 4.11 12.63
C ALA A 295 -13.96 3.48 11.24
N TYR A 296 -14.89 3.92 10.40
CA TYR A 296 -14.98 3.62 8.99
C TYR A 296 -15.02 4.96 8.23
N LEU A 297 -13.99 5.23 7.45
CA LEU A 297 -13.90 6.39 6.58
C LEU A 297 -14.03 5.91 5.14
N GLU A 298 -15.10 6.27 4.47
CA GLU A 298 -15.24 6.06 3.03
C GLU A 298 -14.62 7.27 2.31
N LEU A 299 -13.44 7.07 1.74
CA LEU A 299 -12.61 8.14 1.18
C LEU A 299 -12.78 8.22 -0.33
N GLY A 300 -13.90 8.79 -0.80
CA GLY A 300 -14.08 9.23 -2.18
C GLY A 300 -13.30 10.53 -2.46
N LEU A 301 -13.45 11.08 -3.65
CA LEU A 301 -12.87 12.39 -3.97
C LEU A 301 -13.78 13.54 -3.57
N LYS A 302 -15.08 13.43 -3.85
CA LYS A 302 -16.08 14.46 -3.56
C LYS A 302 -16.71 14.30 -2.18
N ASN A 303 -16.88 13.06 -1.76
CA ASN A 303 -17.56 12.70 -0.52
C ASN A 303 -16.64 11.85 0.36
N THR A 304 -16.58 12.17 1.65
CA THR A 304 -15.68 11.49 2.60
C THR A 304 -16.38 11.30 3.95
N PRO A 305 -17.49 10.54 3.99
CA PRO A 305 -18.23 10.27 5.21
C PRO A 305 -17.42 9.43 6.20
N LEU A 306 -17.68 9.64 7.50
CA LEU A 306 -17.00 8.99 8.60
C LEU A 306 -18.01 8.46 9.61
N TRP A 307 -17.98 7.16 9.90
CA TRP A 307 -18.74 6.53 10.97
C TRP A 307 -17.81 6.07 12.09
N ARG A 308 -18.30 6.06 13.32
CA ARG A 308 -17.51 5.70 14.50
C ARG A 308 -18.35 4.86 15.49
N SER A 309 -17.69 3.96 16.20
CA SER A 309 -18.34 3.16 17.24
C SER A 309 -17.36 2.75 18.34
N LYS A 310 -17.89 2.55 19.56
CA LYS A 310 -17.17 1.88 20.67
C LYS A 310 -17.79 0.52 21.03
N ASP A 311 -18.87 0.17 20.33
CA ASP A 311 -19.56 -1.11 20.48
C ASP A 311 -20.22 -1.47 19.14
N GLY A 312 -19.57 -2.31 18.35
CA GLY A 312 -20.04 -2.66 17.02
C GLY A 312 -18.95 -3.17 16.11
N TYR A 313 -19.22 -3.11 14.81
CA TYR A 313 -18.31 -3.51 13.76
C TYR A 313 -18.47 -2.66 12.51
N PHE A 314 -17.46 -2.67 11.67
CA PHE A 314 -17.50 -2.26 10.26
C PHE A 314 -16.90 -3.37 9.41
N VAL A 315 -17.50 -3.60 8.24
CA VAL A 315 -17.03 -4.54 7.23
C VAL A 315 -16.90 -3.81 5.91
N SER A 316 -15.92 -4.21 5.12
CA SER A 316 -15.76 -3.72 3.77
C SER A 316 -15.27 -4.83 2.84
N SER A 317 -15.78 -4.82 1.62
CA SER A 317 -15.44 -5.71 0.52
C SER A 317 -15.63 -4.99 -0.82
N ASN A 318 -15.11 -3.75 -0.89
CA ASN A 318 -15.09 -2.92 -2.10
C ASN A 318 -16.43 -2.26 -2.48
N PHE A 319 -17.42 -2.28 -1.64
CA PHE A 319 -18.72 -1.66 -1.92
C PHE A 319 -18.78 -0.22 -1.39
N ALA A 320 -19.38 0.69 -2.14
CA ALA A 320 -19.74 2.01 -1.62
C ALA A 320 -20.92 1.90 -0.64
N ARG A 321 -20.86 2.60 0.49
CA ARG A 321 -21.86 2.59 1.56
C ARG A 321 -22.71 3.86 1.57
N ASP A 322 -22.09 5.02 1.41
CA ASP A 322 -22.76 6.30 1.48
C ASP A 322 -23.53 6.61 0.17
N PRO A 323 -24.79 7.03 0.24
CA PRO A 323 -25.56 7.35 -0.97
C PRO A 323 -24.96 8.46 -1.85
N MET A 324 -24.20 9.39 -1.27
CA MET A 324 -23.55 10.45 -2.06
C MET A 324 -22.28 9.94 -2.72
N VAL A 325 -21.50 9.06 -2.05
CA VAL A 325 -20.37 8.34 -2.67
C VAL A 325 -20.88 7.48 -3.84
N MET A 326 -21.95 6.70 -3.63
CA MET A 326 -22.58 5.93 -4.72
C MET A 326 -22.97 6.80 -5.90
N LYS A 327 -23.54 7.96 -5.64
CA LYS A 327 -24.08 8.84 -6.69
C LYS A 327 -22.98 9.60 -7.43
N GLU A 328 -21.97 10.10 -6.73
CA GLU A 328 -21.05 11.11 -7.24
C GLU A 328 -19.63 10.60 -7.48
N ASP A 329 -19.21 9.57 -6.72
CA ASP A 329 -17.88 9.00 -6.78
C ASP A 329 -17.86 7.61 -7.45
N THR A 330 -18.99 6.84 -7.37
CA THR A 330 -19.12 5.49 -7.98
C THR A 330 -20.44 5.31 -8.74
N PRO A 331 -20.69 6.10 -9.79
CA PRO A 331 -22.02 6.17 -10.43
C PRO A 331 -22.47 4.86 -11.12
N GLU A 332 -21.55 3.95 -11.42
CA GLU A 332 -21.86 2.64 -12.02
C GLU A 332 -22.12 1.55 -10.96
N PHE A 333 -21.79 1.78 -9.69
CA PHE A 333 -21.99 0.80 -8.63
C PHE A 333 -23.48 0.54 -8.35
N ASN A 334 -23.85 -0.75 -8.33
CA ASN A 334 -25.22 -1.16 -8.02
C ASN A 334 -25.27 -1.98 -6.72
N PRO A 335 -25.67 -1.40 -5.58
CA PRO A 335 -25.70 -2.07 -4.28
C PRO A 335 -26.75 -3.21 -4.20
N ASN A 336 -27.67 -3.29 -5.16
CA ASN A 336 -28.72 -4.31 -5.21
C ASN A 336 -28.34 -5.52 -6.06
N ASN A 337 -27.21 -5.50 -6.76
CA ASN A 337 -26.71 -6.65 -7.52
C ASN A 337 -25.99 -7.62 -6.58
N LEU A 338 -26.72 -8.50 -5.90
CA LEU A 338 -26.15 -9.48 -4.97
C LEU A 338 -25.30 -10.56 -5.65
N ALA A 339 -25.31 -10.65 -6.97
CA ALA A 339 -24.42 -11.53 -7.73
C ALA A 339 -23.02 -10.93 -7.92
N ALA A 340 -22.86 -9.61 -7.72
CA ALA A 340 -21.57 -8.96 -7.77
C ALA A 340 -20.72 -9.34 -6.54
N SER A 341 -19.42 -9.55 -6.76
CA SER A 341 -18.47 -10.02 -5.75
C SER A 341 -18.51 -9.17 -4.47
N GLU A 342 -18.46 -7.87 -4.60
CA GLU A 342 -18.44 -6.92 -3.49
C GLU A 342 -19.69 -7.01 -2.62
N ASN A 343 -20.87 -7.19 -3.23
CA ASN A 343 -22.14 -7.28 -2.50
C ASN A 343 -22.35 -8.65 -1.86
N ALA A 344 -21.99 -9.74 -2.55
CA ALA A 344 -22.07 -11.09 -1.99
C ALA A 344 -21.17 -11.23 -0.75
N ARG A 345 -19.90 -10.78 -0.84
CA ARG A 345 -18.95 -10.77 0.30
C ARG A 345 -19.44 -9.89 1.44
N ARG A 346 -20.10 -8.76 1.14
CA ARG A 346 -20.71 -7.92 2.17
C ARG A 346 -21.77 -8.71 2.97
N VAL A 347 -22.66 -9.45 2.30
CA VAL A 347 -23.68 -10.26 2.96
C VAL A 347 -23.04 -11.35 3.83
N THR A 348 -22.01 -12.03 3.32
CA THR A 348 -21.25 -13.03 4.10
C THR A 348 -20.63 -12.40 5.35
N TRP A 349 -20.01 -11.22 5.24
CA TRP A 349 -19.48 -10.50 6.40
C TRP A 349 -20.55 -10.15 7.42
N GLU A 350 -21.68 -9.60 7.00
CA GLU A 350 -22.78 -9.22 7.87
C GLU A 350 -23.36 -10.43 8.64
N SER A 351 -23.47 -11.59 7.97
CA SER A 351 -23.87 -12.85 8.61
C SER A 351 -22.87 -13.29 9.67
N LYS A 352 -21.57 -13.35 9.34
CA LYS A 352 -20.52 -13.75 10.28
C LYS A 352 -20.47 -12.83 11.51
N MET A 353 -20.61 -11.53 11.33
CA MET A 353 -20.64 -10.58 12.45
C MET A 353 -21.86 -10.79 13.36
N ALA A 354 -23.01 -11.16 12.80
CA ALA A 354 -24.22 -11.44 13.57
C ALA A 354 -24.12 -12.78 14.33
N ASP A 355 -23.69 -13.83 13.64
CA ASP A 355 -23.67 -15.20 14.15
C ASP A 355 -22.61 -15.41 15.24
N GLU A 356 -21.46 -14.72 15.13
CA GLU A 356 -20.32 -14.85 16.01
C GLU A 356 -20.18 -13.70 17.02
N LYS A 357 -21.23 -12.90 17.18
CA LYS A 357 -21.22 -11.80 18.15
C LYS A 357 -20.77 -12.25 19.54
N GLY A 358 -19.81 -11.53 20.11
CA GLY A 358 -19.23 -11.78 21.44
C GLY A 358 -18.11 -12.82 21.47
N ARG A 359 -17.81 -13.47 20.33
CA ARG A 359 -16.80 -14.53 20.24
C ARG A 359 -15.61 -14.16 19.38
N ILE A 360 -15.69 -13.07 18.63
CA ILE A 360 -14.67 -12.69 17.65
C ILE A 360 -13.33 -12.42 18.35
N ASP A 361 -12.31 -13.20 18.00
CA ASP A 361 -10.91 -13.05 18.39
C ASP A 361 -10.00 -13.28 17.18
N VAL A 362 -8.69 -13.31 17.40
CA VAL A 362 -7.69 -13.47 16.33
C VAL A 362 -7.87 -14.77 15.55
N GLU A 363 -8.07 -15.90 16.24
CA GLU A 363 -8.24 -17.20 15.60
C GLU A 363 -9.50 -17.27 14.74
N MET A 364 -10.61 -16.71 15.24
CA MET A 364 -11.85 -16.63 14.47
C MET A 364 -11.72 -15.69 13.26
N ALA A 365 -10.98 -14.60 13.41
CA ALA A 365 -10.70 -13.68 12.31
C ALA A 365 -9.86 -14.34 11.19
N GLU A 366 -8.87 -15.18 11.54
CA GLU A 366 -8.13 -16.01 10.58
C GLU A 366 -9.07 -16.95 9.80
N GLN A 367 -10.03 -17.60 10.51
CA GLN A 367 -11.01 -18.46 9.88
C GLN A 367 -11.96 -17.69 8.95
N PHE A 368 -12.38 -16.48 9.32
CA PHE A 368 -13.28 -15.68 8.50
C PHE A 368 -12.65 -15.30 7.16
N ILE A 369 -11.40 -14.85 7.16
CA ILE A 369 -10.74 -14.46 5.90
C ILE A 369 -10.27 -15.64 5.05
N ALA A 370 -10.31 -16.85 5.58
CA ALA A 370 -10.08 -18.11 4.87
C ALA A 370 -11.36 -18.76 4.32
N ASP A 371 -12.51 -18.14 4.53
CA ASP A 371 -13.82 -18.73 4.26
C ASP A 371 -14.20 -18.70 2.78
N HIS A 372 -14.87 -19.76 2.32
CA HIS A 372 -15.33 -19.96 0.95
C HIS A 372 -16.87 -19.94 0.79
N GLU A 373 -17.60 -19.41 1.79
CA GLU A 373 -19.04 -19.26 1.66
C GLU A 373 -19.39 -18.19 0.63
N ASP A 374 -20.15 -18.57 -0.40
CA ASP A 374 -20.80 -17.67 -1.33
C ASP A 374 -22.26 -17.45 -0.90
N SER A 375 -22.56 -16.32 -0.34
CA SER A 375 -23.89 -15.97 0.16
C SER A 375 -24.93 -15.84 -0.95
N TYR A 376 -24.52 -15.61 -2.19
CA TYR A 376 -25.44 -15.51 -3.35
C TYR A 376 -25.86 -16.89 -3.86
N SER A 377 -24.92 -17.80 -4.07
CA SER A 377 -25.21 -19.16 -4.55
C SER A 377 -25.60 -20.12 -3.43
N HIS A 378 -25.38 -19.77 -2.15
CA HIS A 378 -25.52 -20.61 -0.97
C HIS A 378 -24.65 -21.87 -1.00
N LYS A 379 -23.45 -21.75 -1.57
CA LYS A 379 -22.46 -22.81 -1.64
C LYS A 379 -21.22 -22.48 -0.85
N VAL A 380 -20.45 -23.50 -0.53
CA VAL A 380 -19.12 -23.37 0.04
C VAL A 380 -18.12 -23.84 -1.03
N GLU A 381 -17.74 -22.92 -1.89
CA GLU A 381 -16.84 -23.16 -3.03
C GLU A 381 -15.87 -21.98 -3.13
N ALA A 382 -14.62 -22.25 -3.47
CA ALA A 382 -13.64 -21.20 -3.73
C ALA A 382 -13.95 -20.50 -5.06
N ASP A 383 -14.49 -19.29 -4.99
CA ASP A 383 -14.93 -18.51 -6.15
C ASP A 383 -14.66 -17.00 -6.00
N GLU A 384 -15.24 -16.19 -6.88
CA GLU A 384 -15.10 -14.73 -6.90
C GLU A 384 -15.95 -14.00 -5.85
N ARG A 385 -16.85 -14.71 -5.14
CA ARG A 385 -17.79 -14.16 -4.15
C ARG A 385 -17.51 -14.62 -2.73
N SER A 386 -16.54 -15.50 -2.55
CA SER A 386 -16.08 -15.94 -1.23
C SER A 386 -15.07 -14.95 -0.63
N LEU A 387 -14.91 -14.92 0.70
CA LEU A 387 -13.97 -14.01 1.38
C LEU A 387 -12.52 -14.35 1.03
N CYS A 388 -12.17 -15.65 0.95
CA CYS A 388 -10.94 -16.13 0.35
C CYS A 388 -11.21 -16.38 -1.16
N GLY A 389 -11.13 -15.33 -1.97
CA GLY A 389 -11.50 -15.41 -3.36
C GLY A 389 -10.48 -16.10 -4.25
N HIS A 390 -11.01 -16.85 -5.25
CA HIS A 390 -10.23 -17.60 -6.25
C HIS A 390 -10.82 -17.38 -7.63
N VAL A 391 -10.52 -16.24 -8.26
CA VAL A 391 -11.09 -15.89 -9.57
C VAL A 391 -10.49 -16.74 -10.68
N ASP A 392 -9.31 -17.28 -10.48
CA ASP A 392 -8.65 -18.25 -11.36
C ASP A 392 -9.44 -19.57 -11.54
N LYS A 393 -10.35 -19.89 -10.63
CA LYS A 393 -11.23 -21.07 -10.69
C LYS A 393 -12.56 -20.79 -11.38
N VAL A 394 -12.85 -19.53 -11.75
CA VAL A 394 -14.20 -19.10 -12.16
C VAL A 394 -14.24 -18.61 -13.61
N LYS A 395 -15.08 -19.24 -14.40
CA LYS A 395 -15.29 -18.86 -15.80
C LYS A 395 -15.94 -17.48 -15.96
N ALA A 396 -16.72 -17.02 -15.00
CA ALA A 396 -17.36 -15.71 -15.05
C ALA A 396 -16.33 -14.57 -14.93
N GLY A 397 -15.27 -14.78 -14.16
CA GLY A 397 -14.39 -13.69 -13.75
C GLY A 397 -15.11 -12.65 -12.90
N ILE A 398 -14.58 -11.43 -12.87
CA ILE A 398 -15.25 -10.24 -12.30
C ILE A 398 -15.21 -9.13 -13.37
N PRO A 399 -16.21 -9.09 -14.26
CA PRO A 399 -16.22 -8.15 -15.38
C PRO A 399 -16.16 -6.68 -14.94
N GLU A 400 -16.74 -6.35 -13.77
CA GLU A 400 -16.75 -5.01 -13.18
C GLU A 400 -15.33 -4.52 -12.84
N TRP A 401 -14.37 -5.43 -12.70
CA TRP A 401 -12.96 -5.13 -12.41
C TRP A 401 -12.05 -5.35 -13.62
N ASN A 402 -12.60 -5.62 -14.78
CA ASN A 402 -11.86 -6.10 -15.98
C ASN A 402 -11.08 -7.42 -15.73
N TRP A 403 -11.45 -8.18 -14.72
CA TRP A 403 -10.92 -9.52 -14.49
C TRP A 403 -11.68 -10.53 -15.31
N GLY A 404 -11.10 -10.92 -16.45
CA GLY A 404 -11.71 -11.82 -17.40
C GLY A 404 -11.91 -13.24 -16.87
N PRO A 405 -12.46 -14.16 -17.70
CA PRO A 405 -12.66 -15.55 -17.32
C PRO A 405 -11.37 -16.20 -16.80
N TYR A 406 -11.47 -16.86 -15.64
CA TYR A 406 -10.31 -17.52 -14.99
C TYR A 406 -9.12 -16.58 -14.72
N TYR A 407 -9.39 -15.32 -14.42
CA TYR A 407 -8.31 -14.36 -14.14
C TYR A 407 -7.41 -14.84 -13.00
N PRO A 408 -6.05 -14.88 -13.20
CA PRO A 408 -5.14 -15.32 -12.14
C PRO A 408 -5.01 -14.26 -11.05
N GLY A 409 -6.02 -14.20 -10.19
CA GLY A 409 -6.14 -13.25 -9.10
C GLY A 409 -7.17 -13.69 -8.07
N GLY A 410 -7.15 -13.04 -6.94
CA GLY A 410 -7.97 -13.33 -5.77
C GLY A 410 -7.21 -13.02 -4.49
N ALA A 411 -7.51 -13.75 -3.41
CA ALA A 411 -6.83 -13.61 -2.13
C ALA A 411 -5.36 -14.04 -2.24
N VAL A 412 -4.44 -13.19 -1.80
CA VAL A 412 -2.99 -13.43 -1.91
C VAL A 412 -2.26 -13.42 -0.58
N THR A 413 -2.80 -12.73 0.43
CA THR A 413 -2.29 -12.73 1.81
C THR A 413 -3.41 -12.42 2.79
N GLY A 414 -3.31 -12.95 4.03
CA GLY A 414 -4.20 -12.62 5.14
C GLY A 414 -3.45 -11.96 6.29
N LYS A 415 -4.08 -11.00 6.98
CA LYS A 415 -3.50 -10.34 8.17
C LYS A 415 -4.56 -10.14 9.24
N VAL A 416 -4.14 -10.30 10.50
CA VAL A 416 -5.01 -10.11 11.68
C VAL A 416 -4.21 -9.44 12.78
N ALA A 417 -4.87 -8.56 13.54
CA ALA A 417 -4.35 -8.03 14.80
C ALA A 417 -5.48 -7.75 15.79
N ASP A 418 -5.15 -7.73 17.08
CA ASP A 418 -6.03 -7.23 18.12
C ASP A 418 -5.35 -6.15 18.98
N SER A 419 -6.11 -5.55 19.90
CA SER A 419 -5.59 -4.50 20.78
C SER A 419 -4.37 -4.92 21.62
N GLU A 420 -4.25 -6.20 21.99
CA GLU A 420 -3.12 -6.70 22.76
C GLU A 420 -1.87 -6.89 21.87
N MET A 421 -2.08 -7.32 20.64
CA MET A 421 -1.01 -7.40 19.65
C MET A 421 -0.52 -6.01 19.26
N ALA A 422 -1.42 -5.07 18.98
CA ALA A 422 -1.06 -3.67 18.71
C ALA A 422 -0.29 -3.01 19.87
N ALA A 423 -0.64 -3.37 21.13
CA ALA A 423 0.10 -2.90 22.31
C ALA A 423 1.57 -3.37 22.33
N LYS A 424 1.87 -4.46 21.65
CA LYS A 424 3.20 -5.07 21.54
C LYS A 424 3.86 -4.80 20.18
N MET A 425 3.24 -3.94 19.37
CA MET A 425 3.65 -3.73 17.97
C MET A 425 3.78 -5.07 17.24
N ALA A 426 2.69 -5.84 17.21
CA ALA A 426 2.65 -7.19 16.63
C ALA A 426 1.41 -7.37 15.76
N LEU A 427 1.50 -8.29 14.81
CA LEU A 427 0.43 -8.78 13.95
C LEU A 427 0.65 -10.25 13.61
N VAL A 428 -0.37 -10.92 13.08
CA VAL A 428 -0.27 -12.25 12.47
C VAL A 428 -0.54 -12.12 10.98
N ALA A 429 0.26 -12.79 10.15
CA ALA A 429 0.13 -12.77 8.70
C ALA A 429 0.27 -14.16 8.08
N HIS A 430 -0.44 -14.38 6.96
CA HIS A 430 -0.43 -15.59 6.16
C HIS A 430 -0.02 -15.25 4.73
N ALA A 431 1.03 -15.87 4.20
CA ALA A 431 1.46 -15.73 2.82
C ALA A 431 0.70 -16.73 1.94
N GLY A 432 0.31 -16.32 0.73
CA GLY A 432 -0.55 -17.11 -0.14
C GLY A 432 -2.02 -17.06 0.29
N HIS A 433 -2.83 -17.93 -0.29
CA HIS A 433 -4.26 -17.98 0.05
C HIS A 433 -4.48 -18.33 1.52
N PRO A 434 -5.23 -17.52 2.29
CA PRO A 434 -5.48 -17.79 3.71
C PRO A 434 -6.14 -19.14 4.00
N CYS A 435 -6.81 -19.73 3.01
CA CYS A 435 -7.40 -21.08 3.10
C CYS A 435 -6.37 -22.21 3.08
N GLY A 436 -5.12 -21.95 2.67
CA GLY A 436 -4.06 -22.93 2.58
C GLY A 436 -3.87 -23.57 1.20
N ASP A 437 -4.62 -23.13 0.18
CA ASP A 437 -4.43 -23.63 -1.20
C ASP A 437 -3.16 -23.02 -1.83
N ASP A 438 -2.42 -23.86 -2.56
CA ASP A 438 -1.30 -23.42 -3.37
C ASP A 438 -1.76 -23.01 -4.78
N PHE A 439 -1.12 -21.99 -5.37
CA PHE A 439 -1.27 -21.68 -6.79
C PHE A 439 -0.03 -22.10 -7.58
N HIS A 440 -0.25 -22.82 -8.71
CA HIS A 440 0.79 -23.38 -9.58
C HIS A 440 0.78 -22.70 -10.95
N ALA A 441 1.69 -21.76 -11.19
CA ALA A 441 1.74 -20.92 -12.39
C ALA A 441 1.89 -21.73 -13.70
N ALA A 442 2.70 -22.80 -13.70
CA ALA A 442 2.92 -23.59 -14.91
C ALA A 442 1.68 -24.39 -15.32
N GLU A 443 0.96 -24.95 -14.37
CA GLU A 443 -0.31 -25.67 -14.60
C GLU A 443 -1.38 -24.71 -15.08
N PHE A 444 -1.51 -23.58 -14.41
CA PHE A 444 -2.45 -22.52 -14.77
C PHE A 444 -2.22 -22.04 -16.21
N LEU A 445 -0.99 -21.67 -16.59
CA LEU A 445 -0.66 -21.18 -17.93
C LEU A 445 -0.79 -22.25 -19.02
N SER A 446 -0.78 -23.52 -18.67
CA SER A 446 -1.07 -24.61 -19.59
C SER A 446 -2.57 -24.76 -19.85
N ALA A 447 -3.40 -24.57 -18.81
CA ALA A 447 -4.85 -24.64 -18.89
C ALA A 447 -5.45 -23.36 -19.53
N HIS A 448 -4.82 -22.19 -19.32
CA HIS A 448 -5.29 -20.87 -19.71
C HIS A 448 -4.25 -20.13 -20.58
N PRO A 449 -4.08 -20.54 -21.87
CA PRO A 449 -3.08 -19.95 -22.78
C PRO A 449 -3.37 -18.47 -23.11
N GLU A 450 -4.56 -17.96 -22.90
CA GLU A 450 -4.93 -16.55 -23.03
C GLU A 450 -4.15 -15.65 -22.08
N TYR A 451 -3.69 -16.18 -20.95
CA TYR A 451 -2.81 -15.49 -19.98
C TYR A 451 -1.33 -15.72 -20.25
N GLY A 452 -0.98 -16.26 -21.43
CA GLY A 452 0.42 -16.54 -21.80
C GLY A 452 1.35 -15.31 -21.76
N TYR A 453 0.81 -14.10 -21.82
CA TYR A 453 1.58 -12.84 -21.67
C TYR A 453 2.16 -12.67 -20.25
N LEU A 454 1.56 -13.31 -19.24
CA LEU A 454 2.05 -13.30 -17.85
C LEU A 454 3.24 -14.25 -17.60
N ARG A 455 3.55 -15.15 -18.55
CA ARG A 455 4.64 -16.14 -18.40
C ARG A 455 5.96 -15.59 -17.86
N PRO A 456 6.41 -14.36 -18.22
CA PRO A 456 7.66 -13.81 -17.69
C PRO A 456 7.61 -13.43 -16.21
N ILE A 457 6.39 -13.24 -15.63
CA ILE A 457 6.21 -12.64 -14.31
C ILE A 457 5.37 -13.51 -13.34
N LEU A 458 4.50 -14.38 -13.86
CA LEU A 458 3.66 -15.24 -13.03
C LEU A 458 4.52 -16.33 -12.37
N LYS A 459 4.39 -16.46 -11.05
CA LYS A 459 5.13 -17.43 -10.22
C LYS A 459 4.16 -18.28 -9.42
N ASP A 460 4.63 -19.43 -8.94
CA ASP A 460 3.92 -20.18 -7.93
C ASP A 460 3.73 -19.31 -6.67
N MET A 461 2.59 -19.48 -6.02
CA MET A 461 2.26 -18.83 -4.75
C MET A 461 1.88 -19.90 -3.73
N PRO A 462 2.88 -20.45 -3.02
CA PRO A 462 2.62 -21.43 -1.98
C PRO A 462 1.96 -20.79 -0.77
N ALA A 463 1.01 -21.48 -0.16
CA ALA A 463 0.42 -21.08 1.10
C ALA A 463 1.40 -21.32 2.26
N GLY A 464 1.69 -20.27 3.04
CA GLY A 464 2.51 -20.35 4.23
C GLY A 464 1.68 -20.68 5.48
N PRO A 465 2.31 -20.85 6.65
CA PRO A 465 1.58 -20.90 7.92
C PRO A 465 1.20 -19.50 8.41
N TRP A 466 0.14 -19.39 9.19
CA TRP A 466 -0.11 -18.20 10.02
C TRP A 466 1.09 -17.92 10.91
N THR A 467 1.66 -16.75 10.79
CA THR A 467 2.95 -16.41 11.40
C THR A 467 2.85 -15.07 12.13
N ALA A 468 3.19 -15.08 13.42
CA ALA A 468 3.24 -13.85 14.22
C ALA A 468 4.53 -13.08 13.96
N PHE A 469 4.41 -11.77 13.82
CA PHE A 469 5.51 -10.82 13.68
C PHE A 469 5.41 -9.73 14.74
N ARG A 470 6.56 -9.20 15.12
CA ARG A 470 6.66 -8.12 16.10
C ARG A 470 7.78 -7.15 15.70
N ALA A 471 7.58 -5.87 15.97
CA ALA A 471 8.62 -4.86 15.80
C ALA A 471 9.86 -5.19 16.66
N GLY A 472 11.05 -4.99 16.09
CA GLY A 472 12.34 -5.30 16.72
C GLY A 472 12.67 -6.80 16.81
N GLU A 473 11.97 -7.66 16.08
CA GLU A 473 12.28 -9.10 15.98
C GLU A 473 13.64 -9.31 15.30
N LYS A 474 14.45 -10.27 15.84
CA LYS A 474 15.79 -10.59 15.34
C LYS A 474 15.95 -12.07 15.11
#